data_94056a6e07924ffb84828a8b4eec00fb
#
_entry.id   94056a6e07924ffb84828a8b4eec00fb
#
_cell.length_a   1.000
_cell.length_b   1.000
_cell.length_c   1.000
_cell.angle_alpha   90.00
_cell.angle_beta   90.00
_cell.angle_gamma   90.00
#
_symmetry.space_group_name_H-M   'P 1'
#
loop_
_entity.id
_entity.type
_entity.pdbx_description
1 polymer ?
#
loop_
_entity_poly.entity_id
_entity_poly.type
_entity_poly.pdbx_seq_one_letter_code
_entity_poly.pdbx_strand_id
1 'polypeptide(L)' 'MIEKISSISSKEEFIEYLQDLATDYTDNRDEWENQTISDYLEQIASWIEDYSISPANDIEWERIDFKILAQLLYMGKIY' A
#
# COMPACT_ATOMS: atom_id res chain seq x y z
N MET A 1 1.03 -10.38 7.96
CA MET A 1 0.57 -9.16 7.21
C MET A 1 0.40 -9.44 5.71
N ILE A 2 1.41 -10.00 5.07
CA ILE A 2 1.33 -10.31 3.62
C ILE A 2 0.20 -11.29 3.30
N GLU A 3 -0.04 -12.26 4.14
CA GLU A 3 -1.10 -13.25 3.96
C GLU A 3 -2.49 -12.62 3.94
N LYS A 4 -2.66 -11.53 4.70
CA LYS A 4 -3.93 -10.82 4.77
C LYS A 4 -4.26 -10.09 3.46
N ILE A 5 -3.25 -9.67 2.71
CA ILE A 5 -3.45 -8.94 1.45
C ILE A 5 -4.29 -9.74 0.47
N SER A 6 -3.99 -11.02 0.32
CA SER A 6 -4.71 -11.86 -0.65
C SER A 6 -6.16 -12.11 -0.29
N SER A 7 -6.56 -11.87 0.95
CA SER A 7 -7.94 -12.07 1.41
C SER A 7 -8.79 -10.82 1.38
N ILE A 8 -8.22 -9.66 1.04
CA ILE A 8 -8.96 -8.40 0.99
C ILE A 8 -9.88 -8.40 -0.22
N SER A 9 -11.18 -8.33 0.02
CA SER A 9 -12.19 -8.31 -1.05
C SER A 9 -13.31 -7.30 -0.83
N SER A 10 -13.22 -6.50 0.23
CA SER A 10 -14.24 -5.50 0.55
C SER A 10 -13.60 -4.22 1.04
N LYS A 11 -14.40 -3.14 1.03
CA LYS A 11 -13.98 -1.84 1.56
C LYS A 11 -13.64 -1.98 3.05
N GLU A 12 -14.46 -2.70 3.79
CA GLU A 12 -14.28 -2.89 5.24
C GLU A 12 -12.98 -3.62 5.54
N GLU A 13 -12.66 -4.63 4.76
CA GLU A 13 -11.41 -5.37 4.91
C GLU A 13 -10.20 -4.50 4.55
N PHE A 14 -10.34 -3.64 3.56
CA PHE A 14 -9.28 -2.71 3.20
C PHE A 14 -9.02 -1.69 4.31
N ILE A 15 -10.09 -1.17 4.92
CA ILE A 15 -9.96 -0.25 6.06
C ILE A 15 -9.21 -0.94 7.21
N GLU A 16 -9.59 -2.17 7.52
CA GLU A 16 -8.93 -2.95 8.56
C GLU A 16 -7.44 -3.15 8.24
N TYR A 17 -7.13 -3.43 6.99
CA TYR A 17 -5.74 -3.60 6.54
C TYR A 17 -4.93 -2.32 6.77
N LEU A 18 -5.49 -1.16 6.43
CA LEU A 18 -4.81 0.12 6.65
C LEU A 18 -4.54 0.36 8.13
N GLN A 19 -5.51 0.03 8.99
CA GLN A 19 -5.34 0.18 10.44
C GLN A 19 -4.28 -0.78 10.97
N ASP A 20 -4.27 -2.02 10.48
CA ASP A 20 -3.26 -3.00 10.86
C ASP A 20 -1.86 -2.58 10.41
N LEU A 21 -1.76 -1.99 9.23
CA LEU A 21 -0.48 -1.51 8.72
C LEU A 21 0.07 -0.36 9.59
N ALA A 22 -0.82 0.54 10.00
CA ALA A 22 -0.45 1.63 10.90
C ALA A 22 0.02 1.10 12.26
N THR A 23 -0.69 0.11 12.80
CA THR A 23 -0.32 -0.53 14.06
C THR A 23 1.02 -1.24 13.94
N ASP A 24 1.25 -1.92 12.81
CA ASP A 24 2.50 -2.60 12.55
C ASP A 24 3.69 -1.63 12.57
N TYR A 25 3.51 -0.45 11.98
CA TYR A 25 4.57 0.55 12.02
C TYR A 25 4.86 1.00 13.46
N THR A 26 3.81 1.19 14.27
CA THR A 26 3.96 1.62 15.66
C THR A 26 4.66 0.55 16.51
N ASP A 27 4.25 -0.70 16.34
CA ASP A 27 4.71 -1.81 17.20
C ASP A 27 6.01 -2.44 16.73
N ASN A 28 6.27 -2.42 15.43
CA ASN A 28 7.41 -3.12 14.83
C ASN A 28 8.23 -2.20 13.93
N ARG A 29 8.42 -0.96 14.35
CA ARG A 29 9.12 0.06 13.55
C ARG A 29 10.46 -0.40 13.01
N ASP A 30 11.21 -1.18 13.79
CA ASP A 30 12.53 -1.65 13.42
C ASP A 30 12.52 -2.54 12.17
N GLU A 31 11.38 -3.12 11.85
CA GLU A 31 11.22 -3.98 10.68
C GLU A 31 10.87 -3.21 9.41
N TRP A 32 10.61 -1.91 9.53
CA TRP A 32 10.25 -1.08 8.39
C TRP A 32 11.50 -0.44 7.80
N GLU A 33 11.74 -0.70 6.52
CA GLU A 33 12.86 -0.13 5.79
C GLU A 33 12.68 1.37 5.57
N ASN A 34 11.44 1.82 5.36
CA ASN A 34 11.11 3.20 5.07
C ASN A 34 10.45 3.83 6.28
N GLN A 35 11.18 4.72 6.95
CA GLN A 35 10.78 5.28 8.24
C GLN A 35 10.06 6.62 8.14
N THR A 36 10.06 7.27 6.97
CA THR A 36 9.37 8.54 6.77
C THR A 36 8.28 8.40 5.71
N ILE A 37 7.31 9.30 5.74
CA ILE A 37 6.24 9.30 4.75
C ILE A 37 6.80 9.50 3.35
N SER A 38 7.76 10.42 3.19
CA SER A 38 8.35 10.66 1.87
C SER A 38 9.09 9.44 1.33
N ASP A 39 9.87 8.77 2.17
CA ASP A 39 10.57 7.56 1.75
C ASP A 39 9.60 6.45 1.39
N TYR A 40 8.55 6.30 2.21
CA TYR A 40 7.51 5.29 1.98
C TYR A 40 6.83 5.49 0.64
N LEU A 41 6.43 6.72 0.34
CA LEU A 41 5.75 7.04 -0.93
C LEU A 41 6.69 6.89 -2.12
N GLU A 42 7.93 7.34 -2.00
CA GLU A 42 8.91 7.20 -3.07
C GLU A 42 9.21 5.74 -3.39
N GLN A 43 9.27 4.89 -2.38
CA GLN A 43 9.52 3.48 -2.59
C GLN A 43 8.33 2.76 -3.22
N ILE A 44 7.11 3.17 -2.89
CA ILE A 44 5.93 2.66 -3.60
C ILE A 44 6.03 3.00 -5.09
N ALA A 45 6.35 4.25 -5.41
CA ALA A 45 6.48 4.69 -6.80
C ALA A 45 7.58 3.90 -7.53
N SER A 46 8.73 3.72 -6.88
CA SER A 46 9.85 2.98 -7.47
C SER A 46 9.48 1.52 -7.72
N TRP A 47 8.79 0.89 -6.78
CA TRP A 47 8.37 -0.50 -6.95
C TRP A 47 7.41 -0.64 -8.13
N ILE A 48 6.45 0.28 -8.25
CA ILE A 48 5.51 0.26 -9.37
C ILE A 48 6.25 0.39 -10.70
N GLU A 49 7.21 1.32 -10.77
CA GLU A 49 8.00 1.54 -11.98
C GLU A 49 8.80 0.29 -12.37
N ASP A 50 9.42 -0.35 -11.39
CA ASP A 50 10.32 -1.47 -11.64
C ASP A 50 9.58 -2.78 -11.93
N TYR A 51 8.42 -2.98 -11.32
CA TYR A 51 7.76 -4.28 -11.33
C TYR A 51 6.39 -4.32 -12.00
N SER A 52 5.89 -3.19 -12.52
CA SER A 52 4.56 -3.15 -13.13
C SER A 52 4.44 -4.06 -14.36
N ILE A 53 5.55 -4.26 -15.07
CA ILE A 53 5.56 -5.14 -16.26
C ILE A 53 6.16 -6.51 -15.96
N SER A 54 6.50 -6.78 -14.70
CA SER A 54 7.10 -8.05 -14.32
C SER A 54 6.05 -9.16 -14.28
N PRO A 55 6.28 -10.31 -14.92
CA PRO A 55 5.37 -11.43 -14.81
C PRO A 55 5.41 -12.10 -13.44
N ALA A 56 6.31 -11.68 -12.55
CA ALA A 56 6.45 -12.27 -11.23
C ALA A 56 5.42 -11.77 -10.23
N ASN A 57 4.70 -10.68 -10.52
CA ASN A 57 3.64 -10.21 -9.62
C ASN A 57 2.27 -10.51 -10.21
N ASP A 58 1.27 -10.62 -9.33
CA ASP A 58 -0.09 -10.99 -9.67
C ASP A 58 -1.02 -9.79 -9.88
N ILE A 59 -0.48 -8.59 -9.95
CA ILE A 59 -1.30 -7.38 -10.01
C ILE A 59 -1.89 -7.20 -11.40
N GLU A 60 -3.20 -7.08 -11.47
CA GLU A 60 -3.91 -6.78 -12.70
C GLU A 60 -4.02 -5.26 -12.87
N TRP A 61 -2.96 -4.68 -13.40
CA TRP A 61 -2.80 -3.23 -13.47
C TRP A 61 -3.92 -2.53 -14.23
N GLU A 62 -4.48 -3.17 -15.25
CA GLU A 62 -5.56 -2.59 -16.05
C GLU A 62 -6.89 -2.50 -15.30
N ARG A 63 -7.01 -3.18 -14.17
CA ARG A 63 -8.21 -3.13 -13.33
C ARG A 63 -8.13 -2.06 -12.25
N ILE A 64 -6.97 -1.43 -12.09
CA ILE A 64 -6.77 -0.45 -11.03
C ILE A 64 -7.26 0.91 -11.51
N ASP A 65 -8.07 1.56 -10.70
CA ASP A 65 -8.40 2.97 -10.90
C ASP A 65 -7.41 3.83 -10.17
N PHE A 66 -6.41 4.32 -10.89
CA PHE A 66 -5.32 5.10 -10.28
C PHE A 66 -5.78 6.45 -9.74
N LYS A 67 -6.88 7.01 -10.27
CA LYS A 67 -7.45 8.25 -9.73
C LYS A 67 -7.99 8.04 -8.33
N ILE A 68 -8.65 6.91 -8.10
CA ILE A 68 -9.16 6.56 -6.78
C ILE A 68 -8.01 6.35 -5.80
N LEU A 69 -6.98 5.62 -6.21
CA LEU A 69 -5.82 5.41 -5.35
C LEU A 69 -5.16 6.74 -4.98
N ALA A 70 -4.98 7.62 -5.95
CA ALA A 70 -4.41 8.95 -5.72
C ALA A 70 -5.26 9.75 -4.72
N GLN A 71 -6.58 9.68 -4.86
CA GLN A 71 -7.50 10.37 -3.95
C GLN A 71 -7.37 9.85 -2.53
N LEU A 72 -7.28 8.52 -2.36
CA LEU A 72 -7.12 7.93 -1.03
C LEU A 72 -5.84 8.41 -0.36
N LEU A 73 -4.74 8.43 -1.11
CA LEU A 73 -3.46 8.90 -0.58
C LEU A 73 -3.53 10.38 -0.19
N TYR A 74 -4.18 11.19 -1.02
CA TYR A 74 -4.34 12.61 -0.73
C TYR A 74 -5.17 12.85 0.53
N MET A 75 -6.21 12.04 0.73
CA MET A 75 -7.05 12.16 1.93
C MET A 75 -6.26 11.88 3.20
N GLY A 76 -5.27 11.02 3.13
CA GLY A 76 -4.36 10.79 4.25
C GLY A 76 -3.55 12.03 4.63
N LYS A 77 -3.34 12.94 3.67
CA LYS A 77 -2.62 14.20 3.94
C LYS A 77 -3.48 15.20 4.69
N ILE A 78 -4.78 15.26 4.42
CA ILE A 78 -5.62 16.38 4.85
C ILE A 78 -6.70 16.00 5.87
N TYR A 79 -7.00 14.74 6.02
CA TYR A 79 -8.03 14.30 6.96
C TYR A 79 -7.50 14.26 8.37
#